data_84de942ad9471574d1d81ab42582ffc4
#
_entry.id   84de942ad9471574d1d81ab42582ffc4
#
_cell.length_a   1.000
_cell.length_b   1.000
_cell.length_c   1.000
_cell.angle_alpha   90.00
_cell.angle_beta   90.00
_cell.angle_gamma   90.00
#
_symmetry.space_group_name_H-M   'P 1'
#
loop_
_entity.id
_entity.type
_entity.pdbx_description
1 polymer ?
#
loop_
_entity_poly.entity_id
_entity_poly.type
_entity_poly.pdbx_seq_one_letter_code
_entity_poly.pdbx_strand_id
1 'polypeptide(L)'
;LLHADDEANRAYYYTEIINSVIELGMADEFISQLADSTSRLAVDHLHIIGDIFDRGAHPDDIMDFLIDFHDVDFQWGNHDIVWMGAAAGNVACIANLLRMNISYNNFDMLEIGYGINLRPLAVFAERFYGDDPCEFFMPKKLEENKFDPIDDLLAAKMNKAISICQFKVEGQRIMAHPEYHMENRLLLDKIDFEKGTVQLRDGEFP
;
A
#
# COMPACT_ATOMS: atom_id res chain seq x y z
N LEU A 1 -6.04 23.95 -32.32
CA LEU A 1 -5.40 22.77 -32.97
C LEU A 1 -6.35 21.93 -33.83
N LEU A 2 -7.68 22.17 -33.77
CA LEU A 2 -8.66 21.24 -34.34
C LEU A 2 -9.02 21.48 -35.81
N HIS A 3 -8.46 22.48 -36.46
CA HIS A 3 -8.61 22.68 -37.90
C HIS A 3 -7.28 23.12 -38.47
N ALA A 4 -6.37 22.15 -38.65
CA ALA A 4 -5.18 22.30 -39.48
C ALA A 4 -5.60 22.23 -40.97
N ASP A 5 -6.40 23.18 -41.40
CA ASP A 5 -6.38 23.54 -42.80
C ASP A 5 -5.05 24.25 -43.03
N ASP A 6 -4.23 23.67 -43.83
CA ASP A 6 -2.84 23.99 -44.12
C ASP A 6 -2.75 25.33 -44.91
N GLU A 7 -3.03 26.42 -44.18
CA GLU A 7 -2.67 27.74 -44.66
C GLU A 7 -1.21 28.00 -44.27
N ALA A 8 -0.40 28.32 -45.24
CA ALA A 8 1.03 28.59 -45.10
C ALA A 8 1.36 29.54 -43.92
N ASN A 9 0.46 30.49 -43.63
CA ASN A 9 0.58 31.42 -42.50
C ASN A 9 0.47 30.75 -41.11
N ARG A 10 -0.31 29.68 -41.00
CA ARG A 10 -0.43 28.92 -39.72
C ARG A 10 0.80 28.05 -39.47
N ALA A 11 1.31 27.41 -40.52
CA ALA A 11 2.55 26.62 -40.44
C ALA A 11 3.72 27.49 -39.98
N TYR A 12 3.88 28.69 -40.52
CA TYR A 12 4.89 29.65 -40.10
C TYR A 12 4.69 30.04 -38.61
N TYR A 13 3.47 30.38 -38.20
CA TYR A 13 3.15 30.73 -36.83
C TYR A 13 3.51 29.63 -35.82
N TYR A 14 3.16 28.39 -36.11
CA TYR A 14 3.51 27.26 -35.24
C TYR A 14 5.02 27.00 -35.18
N THR A 15 5.70 27.15 -36.31
CA THR A 15 7.14 27.01 -36.37
C THR A 15 7.84 28.07 -35.50
N GLU A 16 7.39 29.31 -35.51
CA GLU A 16 7.94 30.38 -34.71
C GLU A 16 7.68 30.15 -33.21
N ILE A 17 6.52 29.61 -32.82
CA ILE A 17 6.25 29.23 -31.42
C ILE A 17 7.22 28.14 -30.99
N ILE A 18 7.41 27.08 -31.78
CA ILE A 18 8.29 25.97 -31.45
C ILE A 18 9.74 26.47 -31.34
N ASN A 19 10.20 27.30 -32.28
CA ASN A 19 11.52 27.90 -32.22
C ASN A 19 11.72 28.73 -30.95
N SER A 20 10.73 29.55 -30.58
CA SER A 20 10.76 30.33 -29.35
C SER A 20 10.85 29.47 -28.09
N VAL A 21 10.12 28.37 -28.03
CA VAL A 21 10.18 27.41 -26.93
C VAL A 21 11.56 26.77 -26.80
N ILE A 22 12.17 26.41 -27.95
CA ILE A 22 13.53 25.85 -27.99
C ILE A 22 14.57 26.88 -27.57
N GLU A 23 14.50 28.11 -28.10
CA GLU A 23 15.42 29.20 -27.76
C GLU A 23 15.37 29.60 -26.28
N LEU A 24 14.19 29.50 -25.65
CA LEU A 24 13.99 29.77 -24.22
C LEU A 24 14.40 28.59 -23.33
N GLY A 25 14.75 27.42 -23.90
CA GLY A 25 15.10 26.22 -23.14
C GLY A 25 13.90 25.57 -22.42
N MET A 26 12.67 25.84 -22.88
CA MET A 26 11.42 25.38 -22.26
C MET A 26 10.81 24.15 -22.95
N ALA A 27 11.59 23.41 -23.73
CA ALA A 27 11.06 22.29 -24.53
C ALA A 27 10.47 21.18 -23.68
N ASP A 28 11.14 20.78 -22.59
CA ASP A 28 10.67 19.71 -21.69
C ASP A 28 9.37 20.09 -20.99
N GLU A 29 9.30 21.33 -20.49
CA GLU A 29 8.09 21.85 -19.84
C GLU A 29 6.92 21.94 -20.83
N PHE A 30 7.18 22.40 -22.06
CA PHE A 30 6.16 22.47 -23.12
C PHE A 30 5.62 21.10 -23.51
N ILE A 31 6.51 20.08 -23.63
CA ILE A 31 6.11 18.70 -23.91
C ILE A 31 5.27 18.14 -22.76
N SER A 32 5.68 18.37 -21.51
CA SER A 32 4.94 17.94 -20.34
C SER A 32 3.53 18.54 -20.30
N GLN A 33 3.40 19.86 -20.52
CA GLN A 33 2.10 20.56 -20.57
C GLN A 33 1.20 20.07 -21.71
N LEU A 34 1.78 19.73 -22.88
CA LEU A 34 1.02 19.13 -23.98
C LEU A 34 0.56 17.72 -23.65
N ALA A 35 1.40 16.91 -23.00
CA ALA A 35 1.04 15.56 -22.56
C ALA A 35 -0.10 15.60 -21.54
N ASP A 36 -0.01 16.46 -20.52
CA ASP A 36 -1.05 16.68 -19.52
C ASP A 36 -2.37 17.15 -20.15
N SER A 37 -2.29 18.12 -21.07
CA SER A 37 -3.47 18.60 -21.78
C SER A 37 -4.10 17.50 -22.63
N THR A 38 -3.29 16.67 -23.28
CA THR A 38 -3.77 15.54 -24.07
C THR A 38 -4.44 14.49 -23.20
N SER A 39 -3.85 14.17 -22.06
CA SER A 39 -4.42 13.22 -21.09
C SER A 39 -5.79 13.70 -20.57
N ARG A 40 -5.90 14.98 -20.21
CA ARG A 40 -7.16 15.61 -19.76
C ARG A 40 -8.25 15.64 -20.83
N LEU A 41 -7.86 15.75 -22.10
CA LEU A 41 -8.81 15.73 -23.23
C LEU A 41 -9.16 14.31 -23.69
N ALA A 42 -8.33 13.31 -23.38
CA ALA A 42 -8.54 11.93 -23.77
C ALA A 42 -9.45 11.15 -22.80
N VAL A 43 -9.44 11.52 -21.50
CA VAL A 43 -10.21 10.86 -20.45
C VAL A 43 -11.01 11.92 -19.70
N ASP A 44 -12.31 11.98 -19.90
CA ASP A 44 -13.19 12.94 -19.24
C ASP A 44 -13.38 12.59 -17.76
N HIS A 45 -13.51 11.31 -17.45
CA HIS A 45 -13.77 10.80 -16.11
C HIS A 45 -13.05 9.46 -15.90
N LEU A 46 -12.38 9.31 -14.76
CA LEU A 46 -11.70 8.08 -14.37
C LEU A 46 -12.42 7.43 -13.17
N HIS A 47 -12.89 6.21 -13.36
CA HIS A 47 -13.53 5.43 -12.31
C HIS A 47 -12.58 4.33 -11.81
N ILE A 48 -12.18 4.39 -10.54
CA ILE A 48 -11.30 3.42 -9.88
C ILE A 48 -12.16 2.36 -9.21
N ILE A 49 -11.93 1.09 -9.56
CA ILE A 49 -12.72 -0.05 -9.06
C ILE A 49 -12.18 -0.66 -7.74
N GLY A 50 -11.22 0.01 -7.10
CA GLY A 50 -10.70 -0.34 -5.78
C GLY A 50 -9.47 -1.26 -5.78
N ASP A 51 -9.08 -1.65 -4.56
CA ASP A 51 -7.90 -2.45 -4.22
C ASP A 51 -6.58 -1.84 -4.72
N ILE A 52 -6.47 -0.50 -4.66
CA ILE A 52 -5.22 0.24 -4.91
C ILE A 52 -4.14 -0.24 -3.93
N PHE A 53 -4.54 -0.49 -2.68
CA PHE A 53 -3.66 -0.89 -1.59
C PHE A 53 -3.57 -2.42 -1.38
N ASP A 54 -3.78 -3.25 -2.41
CA ASP A 54 -3.61 -4.70 -2.26
C ASP A 54 -2.09 -4.99 -2.08
N ARG A 55 -1.40 -5.70 -2.88
CA ARG A 55 -0.04 -6.19 -2.63
C ARG A 55 1.02 -5.47 -3.46
N GLY A 56 0.59 -4.57 -4.32
CA GLY A 56 1.46 -3.77 -5.18
C GLY A 56 2.42 -2.89 -4.39
N ALA A 57 3.56 -2.57 -4.99
CA ALA A 57 4.65 -1.89 -4.30
C ALA A 57 4.48 -0.36 -4.20
N HIS A 58 3.69 0.27 -5.08
CA HIS A 58 3.63 1.73 -5.21
C HIS A 58 2.22 2.31 -5.23
N PRO A 59 1.34 2.00 -4.23
CA PRO A 59 0.04 2.64 -4.13
C PRO A 59 0.13 4.14 -3.81
N ASP A 60 1.21 4.60 -3.19
CA ASP A 60 1.52 6.00 -2.92
C ASP A 60 1.67 6.79 -4.23
N ASP A 61 2.48 6.32 -5.18
CA ASP A 61 2.64 6.93 -6.51
C ASP A 61 1.30 7.00 -7.27
N ILE A 62 0.50 5.92 -7.17
CA ILE A 62 -0.83 5.88 -7.79
C ILE A 62 -1.76 6.92 -7.14
N MET A 63 -1.77 7.01 -5.82
CA MET A 63 -2.62 7.97 -5.11
C MET A 63 -2.22 9.41 -5.40
N ASP A 64 -0.92 9.73 -5.46
CA ASP A 64 -0.42 11.04 -5.82
C ASP A 64 -0.88 11.43 -7.23
N PHE A 65 -0.76 10.51 -8.20
CA PHE A 65 -1.29 10.74 -9.55
C PHE A 65 -2.81 10.98 -9.56
N LEU A 66 -3.58 10.20 -8.80
CA LEU A 66 -5.04 10.28 -8.78
C LEU A 66 -5.55 11.54 -8.06
N ILE A 67 -4.83 12.04 -7.04
CA ILE A 67 -5.17 13.30 -6.35
C ILE A 67 -5.14 14.49 -7.31
N ASP A 68 -4.19 14.49 -8.23
CA ASP A 68 -4.01 15.55 -9.23
C ASP A 68 -4.83 15.32 -10.50
N PHE A 69 -5.51 14.18 -10.63
CA PHE A 69 -6.34 13.91 -11.80
C PHE A 69 -7.60 14.78 -11.80
N HIS A 70 -7.96 15.32 -12.96
CA HIS A 70 -8.98 16.37 -13.09
C HIS A 70 -10.42 15.95 -12.74
N ASP A 71 -10.76 14.67 -12.92
CA ASP A 71 -12.08 14.11 -12.59
C ASP A 71 -11.96 12.60 -12.31
N VAL A 72 -12.04 12.22 -11.03
CA VAL A 72 -11.87 10.84 -10.58
C VAL A 72 -12.84 10.51 -9.45
N ASP A 73 -13.42 9.33 -9.48
CA ASP A 73 -14.15 8.76 -8.36
C ASP A 73 -13.63 7.36 -8.00
N PHE A 74 -13.94 6.91 -6.78
CA PHE A 74 -13.43 5.69 -6.22
C PHE A 74 -14.54 4.77 -5.75
N GLN A 75 -14.48 3.52 -6.15
CA GLN A 75 -15.13 2.43 -5.45
C GLN A 75 -14.08 1.72 -4.58
N TRP A 76 -14.39 1.42 -3.33
CA TRP A 76 -13.42 0.84 -2.40
C TRP A 76 -13.34 -0.67 -2.53
N GLY A 77 -12.12 -1.19 -2.58
CA GLY A 77 -11.85 -2.59 -2.34
C GLY A 77 -11.71 -2.89 -0.84
N ASN A 78 -11.60 -4.16 -0.49
CA ASN A 78 -11.43 -4.57 0.91
C ASN A 78 -10.08 -4.13 1.50
N HIS A 79 -9.04 -4.02 0.69
CA HIS A 79 -7.73 -3.51 1.12
C HIS A 79 -7.79 -2.01 1.39
N ASP A 80 -8.47 -1.24 0.55
CA ASP A 80 -8.63 0.21 0.73
C ASP A 80 -9.38 0.53 2.04
N ILE A 81 -10.41 -0.25 2.38
CA ILE A 81 -11.15 -0.09 3.66
C ILE A 81 -10.23 -0.30 4.87
N VAL A 82 -9.28 -1.23 4.81
CA VAL A 82 -8.29 -1.43 5.89
C VAL A 82 -7.42 -0.20 6.05
N TRP A 83 -6.95 0.39 4.96
CA TRP A 83 -6.18 1.64 4.98
C TRP A 83 -6.99 2.82 5.51
N MET A 84 -8.23 2.97 5.08
CA MET A 84 -9.15 4.00 5.62
C MET A 84 -9.37 3.82 7.13
N GLY A 85 -9.58 2.58 7.59
CA GLY A 85 -9.72 2.26 9.00
C GLY A 85 -8.45 2.56 9.80
N ALA A 86 -7.28 2.29 9.24
CA ALA A 86 -5.98 2.61 9.84
C ALA A 86 -5.78 4.13 9.95
N ALA A 87 -6.08 4.89 8.89
CA ALA A 87 -6.03 6.35 8.88
C ALA A 87 -6.99 6.96 9.92
N ALA A 88 -8.14 6.33 10.16
CA ALA A 88 -9.08 6.71 11.22
C ALA A 88 -8.64 6.27 12.64
N GLY A 89 -7.46 5.66 12.80
CA GLY A 89 -6.90 5.26 14.10
C GLY A 89 -7.40 3.91 14.64
N ASN A 90 -8.02 3.07 13.81
CA ASN A 90 -8.42 1.73 14.23
C ASN A 90 -7.19 0.82 14.37
N VAL A 91 -6.86 0.43 15.59
CA VAL A 91 -5.64 -0.33 15.91
C VAL A 91 -5.60 -1.71 15.25
N ALA A 92 -6.73 -2.36 15.02
CA ALA A 92 -6.78 -3.64 14.31
C ALA A 92 -6.48 -3.46 12.81
N CYS A 93 -7.00 -2.39 12.20
CA CYS A 93 -6.68 -2.02 10.83
C CYS A 93 -5.21 -1.62 10.67
N ILE A 94 -4.65 -0.85 11.62
CA ILE A 94 -3.22 -0.50 11.64
C ILE A 94 -2.36 -1.76 11.70
N ALA A 95 -2.67 -2.70 12.59
CA ALA A 95 -1.91 -3.95 12.70
C ALA A 95 -2.02 -4.81 11.43
N ASN A 96 -3.20 -4.88 10.82
CA ASN A 96 -3.42 -5.61 9.57
C ASN A 96 -2.64 -4.98 8.41
N LEU A 97 -2.73 -3.64 8.26
CA LEU A 97 -1.99 -2.88 7.26
C LEU A 97 -0.48 -3.15 7.36
N LEU A 98 0.09 -2.99 8.55
CA LEU A 98 1.52 -3.22 8.77
C LEU A 98 1.91 -4.68 8.47
N ARG A 99 1.14 -5.65 8.99
CA ARG A 99 1.40 -7.08 8.71
C ARG A 99 1.37 -7.39 7.21
N MET A 100 0.36 -6.89 6.50
CA MET A 100 0.23 -7.14 5.07
C MET A 100 1.44 -6.60 4.33
N ASN A 101 1.80 -5.34 4.52
CA ASN A 101 2.89 -4.71 3.80
C ASN A 101 4.26 -5.29 4.16
N ILE A 102 4.52 -5.60 5.42
CA ILE A 102 5.75 -6.28 5.84
C ILE A 102 5.84 -7.67 5.23
N SER A 103 4.73 -8.42 5.16
CA SER A 103 4.72 -9.76 4.56
C SER A 103 5.00 -9.77 3.05
N TYR A 104 4.81 -8.65 2.36
CA TYR A 104 5.13 -8.46 0.94
C TYR A 104 6.34 -7.57 0.69
N ASN A 105 7.12 -7.27 1.71
CA ASN A 105 8.37 -6.50 1.62
C ASN A 105 8.19 -5.05 1.15
N ASN A 106 7.02 -4.44 1.41
CA ASN A 106 6.69 -3.07 1.01
C ASN A 106 7.17 -2.04 2.06
N PHE A 107 8.43 -2.11 2.47
CA PHE A 107 9.01 -1.21 3.48
C PHE A 107 9.17 0.22 2.95
N ASP A 108 9.67 0.37 1.74
CA ASP A 108 9.89 1.70 1.12
C ASP A 108 8.58 2.49 1.04
N MET A 109 7.50 1.83 0.62
CA MET A 109 6.17 2.45 0.57
C MET A 109 5.70 2.88 1.97
N LEU A 110 5.89 2.06 3.02
CA LEU A 110 5.51 2.42 4.38
C LEU A 110 6.36 3.58 4.94
N GLU A 111 7.69 3.50 4.79
CA GLU A 111 8.61 4.44 5.44
C GLU A 111 8.82 5.71 4.62
N ILE A 112 8.98 5.61 3.31
CA ILE A 112 9.24 6.74 2.41
C ILE A 112 7.92 7.31 1.89
N GLY A 113 7.05 6.47 1.32
CA GLY A 113 5.78 6.90 0.75
C GLY A 113 4.84 7.53 1.80
N TYR A 114 4.69 6.88 2.96
CA TYR A 114 3.76 7.34 4.00
C TYR A 114 4.41 7.82 5.30
N GLY A 115 5.73 7.81 5.40
CA GLY A 115 6.46 8.31 6.58
C GLY A 115 6.21 7.49 7.85
N ILE A 116 5.84 6.22 7.75
CA ILE A 116 5.54 5.35 8.89
C ILE A 116 6.85 4.83 9.49
N ASN A 117 7.16 5.22 10.71
CA ASN A 117 8.37 4.78 11.39
C ASN A 117 8.25 3.35 11.91
N LEU A 118 8.92 2.41 11.28
CA LEU A 118 8.92 0.98 11.66
C LEU A 118 9.99 0.61 12.68
N ARG A 119 10.90 1.50 13.04
CA ARG A 119 11.97 1.24 14.00
C ARG A 119 11.50 0.70 15.37
N PRO A 120 10.41 1.21 15.97
CA PRO A 120 9.91 0.63 17.23
C PRO A 120 9.52 -0.84 17.09
N LEU A 121 8.91 -1.22 15.96
CA LEU A 121 8.55 -2.60 15.68
C LEU A 121 9.80 -3.48 15.46
N ALA A 122 10.80 -2.98 14.75
CA ALA A 122 12.07 -3.68 14.54
C ALA A 122 12.80 -3.97 15.85
N VAL A 123 12.91 -2.95 16.73
CA VAL A 123 13.52 -3.10 18.06
C VAL A 123 12.74 -4.08 18.94
N PHE A 124 11.41 -4.03 18.90
CA PHE A 124 10.57 -4.98 19.62
C PHE A 124 10.77 -6.41 19.10
N ALA A 125 10.74 -6.59 17.77
CA ALA A 125 10.89 -7.89 17.12
C ALA A 125 12.24 -8.52 17.45
N GLU A 126 13.31 -7.76 17.36
CA GLU A 126 14.65 -8.25 17.70
C GLU A 126 14.78 -8.62 19.19
N ARG A 127 14.17 -7.85 20.07
CA ARG A 127 14.20 -8.13 21.51
C ARG A 127 13.48 -9.42 21.88
N PHE A 128 12.33 -9.71 21.26
CA PHE A 128 11.47 -10.84 21.65
C PHE A 128 11.64 -12.08 20.80
N TYR A 129 12.16 -11.94 19.57
CA TYR A 129 12.32 -13.01 18.59
C TYR A 129 13.76 -13.09 18.05
N GLY A 130 14.74 -12.52 18.78
CA GLY A 130 16.15 -12.47 18.36
C GLY A 130 16.72 -13.84 17.96
N ASP A 131 16.43 -14.88 18.76
CA ASP A 131 16.90 -16.24 18.54
C ASP A 131 15.92 -17.14 17.76
N ASP A 132 14.78 -16.60 17.34
CA ASP A 132 13.74 -17.34 16.60
C ASP A 132 14.02 -17.28 15.09
N PRO A 133 14.07 -18.41 14.38
CA PRO A 133 14.30 -18.43 12.94
C PRO A 133 13.14 -17.85 12.12
N CYS A 134 11.96 -17.71 12.69
CA CYS A 134 10.76 -17.12 12.09
C CYS A 134 10.44 -17.64 10.67
N GLU A 135 10.72 -18.92 10.35
CA GLU A 135 10.64 -19.50 9.01
C GLU A 135 9.29 -19.31 8.32
N PHE A 136 8.18 -19.41 9.10
CA PHE A 136 6.82 -19.25 8.57
C PHE A 136 6.43 -17.79 8.28
N PHE A 137 7.27 -16.83 8.66
CA PHE A 137 7.00 -15.41 8.55
C PHE A 137 7.93 -14.70 7.53
N MET A 138 8.72 -15.46 6.78
CA MET A 138 9.61 -14.90 5.77
C MET A 138 8.82 -14.07 4.75
N PRO A 139 9.29 -12.87 4.39
CA PRO A 139 8.59 -11.99 3.48
C PRO A 139 8.52 -12.57 2.06
N LYS A 140 7.41 -12.31 1.38
CA LYS A 140 7.21 -12.62 -0.04
C LYS A 140 7.69 -11.43 -0.85
N LYS A 141 8.83 -11.55 -1.48
CA LYS A 141 9.37 -10.47 -2.31
C LYS A 141 8.67 -10.46 -3.66
N LEU A 142 7.85 -9.45 -3.91
CA LEU A 142 7.31 -9.15 -5.24
C LEU A 142 8.27 -8.24 -5.99
N GLU A 143 8.85 -7.25 -5.29
CA GLU A 143 9.87 -6.33 -5.77
C GLU A 143 10.97 -6.17 -4.72
N GLU A 144 12.17 -5.75 -5.13
CA GLU A 144 13.25 -5.41 -4.22
C GLU A 144 13.10 -3.97 -3.75
N ASN A 145 13.38 -3.70 -2.45
CA ASN A 145 13.46 -2.34 -1.93
C ASN A 145 14.58 -1.59 -2.63
N LYS A 146 14.31 -0.34 -3.03
CA LYS A 146 15.24 0.48 -3.80
C LYS A 146 16.27 1.20 -2.94
N PHE A 147 15.88 1.57 -1.71
CA PHE A 147 16.65 2.51 -0.89
C PHE A 147 17.36 1.85 0.28
N ASP A 148 16.67 1.08 1.10
CA ASP A 148 17.24 0.51 2.34
C ASP A 148 16.80 -0.94 2.50
N PRO A 149 17.57 -1.88 1.91
CA PRO A 149 17.22 -3.30 1.97
C PRO A 149 17.26 -3.79 3.41
N ILE A 150 16.11 -4.22 3.91
CA ILE A 150 15.97 -4.81 5.24
C ILE A 150 16.38 -6.28 5.19
N ASP A 151 17.13 -6.71 6.19
CA ASP A 151 17.49 -8.12 6.37
C ASP A 151 16.25 -9.01 6.46
N ASP A 152 16.19 -10.07 5.68
CA ASP A 152 15.03 -10.95 5.58
C ASP A 152 14.64 -11.58 6.92
N LEU A 153 15.62 -11.89 7.76
CA LEU A 153 15.36 -12.44 9.09
C LEU A 153 14.74 -11.38 10.00
N LEU A 154 15.21 -10.15 9.95
CA LEU A 154 14.59 -9.05 10.69
C LEU A 154 13.17 -8.79 10.19
N ALA A 155 12.94 -8.78 8.88
CA ALA A 155 11.59 -8.66 8.29
C ALA A 155 10.66 -9.80 8.76
N ALA A 156 11.14 -11.04 8.81
CA ALA A 156 10.40 -12.19 9.33
C ALA A 156 10.05 -12.04 10.82
N LYS A 157 10.99 -11.56 11.65
CA LYS A 157 10.75 -11.27 13.07
C LYS A 157 9.70 -10.16 13.25
N MET A 158 9.78 -9.10 12.44
CA MET A 158 8.79 -8.01 12.44
C MET A 158 7.42 -8.51 11.99
N ASN A 159 7.35 -9.35 10.95
CA ASN A 159 6.11 -9.97 10.49
C ASN A 159 5.47 -10.85 11.57
N LYS A 160 6.25 -11.67 12.27
CA LYS A 160 5.79 -12.46 13.42
C LYS A 160 5.24 -11.57 14.53
N ALA A 161 6.00 -10.55 14.92
CA ALA A 161 5.63 -9.63 15.98
C ALA A 161 4.29 -8.94 15.69
N ILE A 162 4.15 -8.36 14.51
CA ILE A 162 2.92 -7.64 14.13
C ILE A 162 1.74 -8.58 13.92
N SER A 163 1.95 -9.82 13.43
CA SER A 163 0.90 -10.83 13.32
C SER A 163 0.31 -11.19 14.68
N ILE A 164 1.14 -11.39 15.70
CA ILE A 164 0.68 -11.67 17.07
C ILE A 164 -0.04 -10.46 17.66
N CYS A 165 0.47 -9.24 17.42
CA CYS A 165 -0.22 -8.02 17.81
C CYS A 165 -1.60 -7.92 17.15
N GLN A 166 -1.71 -8.19 15.86
CA GLN A 166 -2.97 -8.20 15.13
C GLN A 166 -3.97 -9.17 15.75
N PHE A 167 -3.60 -10.43 15.98
CA PHE A 167 -4.49 -11.41 16.60
C PHE A 167 -5.00 -10.96 17.97
N LYS A 168 -4.14 -10.34 18.78
CA LYS A 168 -4.54 -9.83 20.10
C LYS A 168 -5.53 -8.67 20.00
N VAL A 169 -5.28 -7.68 19.14
CA VAL A 169 -6.18 -6.53 19.02
C VAL A 169 -7.49 -6.90 18.32
N GLU A 170 -7.47 -7.80 17.34
CA GLU A 170 -8.68 -8.35 16.74
C GLU A 170 -9.50 -9.14 17.76
N GLY A 171 -8.86 -9.99 18.57
CA GLY A 171 -9.52 -10.74 19.63
C GLY A 171 -10.19 -9.82 20.65
N GLN A 172 -9.52 -8.74 21.07
CA GLN A 172 -10.11 -7.73 21.96
C GLN A 172 -11.35 -7.08 21.33
N ARG A 173 -11.32 -6.81 20.02
CA ARG A 173 -12.48 -6.25 19.29
C ARG A 173 -13.63 -7.24 19.21
N ILE A 174 -13.35 -8.49 18.89
CA ILE A 174 -14.38 -9.54 18.84
C ILE A 174 -15.05 -9.72 20.24
N MET A 175 -14.26 -9.75 21.29
CA MET A 175 -14.80 -9.84 22.67
C MET A 175 -15.63 -8.62 23.09
N ALA A 176 -15.26 -7.43 22.62
CA ALA A 176 -15.99 -6.19 22.90
C ALA A 176 -17.29 -6.06 22.07
N HIS A 177 -17.43 -6.83 21.00
CA HIS A 177 -18.52 -6.76 20.04
C HIS A 177 -19.12 -8.15 19.74
N PRO A 178 -19.75 -8.81 20.72
CA PRO A 178 -20.33 -10.15 20.53
C PRO A 178 -21.41 -10.20 19.43
N GLU A 179 -22.02 -9.05 19.11
CA GLU A 179 -22.98 -8.90 18.02
C GLU A 179 -22.39 -9.21 16.62
N TYR A 180 -21.05 -9.26 16.48
CA TYR A 180 -20.40 -9.63 15.22
C TYR A 180 -20.40 -11.14 14.97
N HIS A 181 -20.68 -11.96 15.99
CA HIS A 181 -20.71 -13.44 15.90
C HIS A 181 -19.41 -14.03 15.32
N MET A 182 -18.26 -13.48 15.73
CA MET A 182 -16.92 -13.84 15.23
C MET A 182 -16.07 -14.62 16.25
N GLU A 183 -16.67 -15.19 17.29
CA GLU A 183 -15.98 -15.91 18.37
C GLU A 183 -15.17 -17.11 17.87
N ASN A 184 -15.54 -17.63 16.70
CA ASN A 184 -14.81 -18.72 16.03
C ASN A 184 -13.40 -18.31 15.57
N ARG A 185 -13.11 -17.01 15.52
CA ARG A 185 -11.79 -16.44 15.19
C ARG A 185 -10.90 -16.25 16.43
N LEU A 186 -11.41 -16.45 17.62
CA LEU A 186 -10.62 -16.45 18.86
C LEU A 186 -9.87 -17.78 18.96
N LEU A 187 -8.65 -17.83 18.41
CA LEU A 187 -7.84 -19.05 18.36
C LEU A 187 -6.73 -19.09 19.41
N LEU A 188 -6.23 -17.94 19.87
CA LEU A 188 -5.10 -17.88 20.79
C LEU A 188 -5.41 -18.49 22.16
N ASP A 189 -6.63 -18.39 22.65
CA ASP A 189 -7.12 -18.97 23.90
C ASP A 189 -7.43 -20.48 23.77
N LYS A 190 -7.41 -21.02 22.57
CA LYS A 190 -7.70 -22.44 22.27
C LYS A 190 -6.41 -23.26 22.08
N ILE A 191 -5.25 -22.61 22.19
CA ILE A 191 -3.96 -23.28 22.07
C ILE A 191 -3.56 -23.88 23.44
N ASP A 192 -3.36 -25.20 23.46
CA ASP A 192 -2.76 -25.90 24.59
C ASP A 192 -1.23 -25.98 24.35
N PHE A 193 -0.51 -25.09 25.01
CA PHE A 193 0.96 -25.01 24.86
C PHE A 193 1.70 -26.20 25.48
N GLU A 194 1.08 -26.93 26.42
CA GLU A 194 1.70 -28.12 27.01
C GLU A 194 1.60 -29.31 26.07
N LYS A 195 0.46 -29.45 25.39
CA LYS A 195 0.25 -30.52 24.40
C LYS A 195 0.73 -30.15 22.99
N GLY A 196 0.94 -28.85 22.69
CA GLY A 196 1.24 -28.36 21.36
C GLY A 196 0.05 -28.51 20.40
N THR A 197 -1.19 -28.37 20.89
CA THR A 197 -2.41 -28.59 20.12
C THR A 197 -3.30 -27.34 20.13
N VAL A 198 -4.19 -27.25 19.13
CA VAL A 198 -5.23 -26.22 19.07
C VAL A 198 -6.61 -26.88 18.96
N GLN A 199 -7.56 -26.43 19.80
CA GLN A 199 -8.93 -26.89 19.75
C GLN A 199 -9.75 -26.09 18.74
N LEU A 200 -10.12 -26.69 17.63
CA LEU A 200 -11.01 -26.13 16.61
C LEU A 200 -12.42 -26.76 16.71
N ARG A 201 -13.35 -26.29 15.85
CA ARG A 201 -14.72 -26.83 15.81
C ARG A 201 -14.77 -28.32 15.47
N ASP A 202 -13.87 -28.75 14.59
CA ASP A 202 -13.86 -30.10 14.02
C ASP A 202 -12.94 -31.05 14.81
N GLY A 203 -12.34 -30.61 15.92
CA GLY A 203 -11.50 -31.42 16.79
C GLY A 203 -10.23 -30.73 17.27
N GLU A 204 -9.35 -31.51 17.91
CA GLU A 204 -8.05 -31.10 18.37
C GLU A 204 -6.99 -31.42 17.30
N PHE A 205 -6.16 -30.44 16.98
CA PHE A 205 -5.12 -30.52 15.95
C PHE A 205 -3.75 -30.17 16.52
N PRO A 206 -2.65 -30.82 16.07
CA PRO A 206 -1.31 -30.49 16.49
C PRO A 206 -0.83 -29.15 15.92
#